data_5c0f8b2cc31b2735bde8495837b1ff5d
#
_entry.id   5c0f8b2cc31b2735bde8495837b1ff5d
#
_cell.length_a   1.000
_cell.length_b   1.000
_cell.length_c   1.000
_cell.angle_alpha   90.00
_cell.angle_beta   90.00
_cell.angle_gamma   90.00
#
_symmetry.space_group_name_H-M   'P 1'
#
loop_
_entity.id
_entity.type
_entity.pdbx_description
1 polymer ?
#
loop_
_entity_poly.entity_id
_entity_poly.type
_entity_poly.pdbx_seq_one_letter_code
_entity_poly.pdbx_strand_id
1 'polypeptide(L)'
;MKRGILTLIAVFLLVFSSNAQKVEFEEYDLNNGMHVILHQDNAAPVVTTSVMYHVGAKDEQPDRTGMAHFFEHLLFEGTKNIKKGEWFKLVSSNGGKNNANTTDDRTYYYEVFPSNKLELGLWVESERLLHPIIKQEGVDTQNEVVKEEKRLRVDNQPYGRFLEYVKQNMFKKHPYKG
;
A
#
# COMPACT_ATOMS: atom_id res chain seq x y z
N MET A 1 -24.82 -42.12 22.92
CA MET A 1 -25.13 -41.23 21.78
C MET A 1 -25.62 -39.84 22.21
N LYS A 2 -26.63 -39.67 23.05
CA LYS A 2 -27.17 -38.33 23.44
C LYS A 2 -26.15 -37.41 24.11
N ARG A 3 -25.23 -37.93 24.96
CA ARG A 3 -24.20 -37.14 25.63
C ARG A 3 -23.13 -36.60 24.65
N GLY A 4 -22.77 -37.38 23.62
CA GLY A 4 -21.80 -36.92 22.60
C GLY A 4 -22.33 -35.80 21.72
N ILE A 5 -23.64 -35.86 21.40
CA ILE A 5 -24.31 -34.81 20.60
C ILE A 5 -24.39 -33.50 21.37
N LEU A 6 -24.71 -33.54 22.68
CA LEU A 6 -24.74 -32.35 23.53
C LEU A 6 -23.35 -31.69 23.68
N THR A 7 -22.31 -32.52 23.79
CA THR A 7 -20.93 -32.00 23.85
C THR A 7 -20.52 -31.36 22.52
N LEU A 8 -20.89 -31.93 21.40
CA LEU A 8 -20.63 -31.35 20.06
C LEU A 8 -21.36 -30.02 19.85
N ILE A 9 -22.63 -29.94 20.29
CA ILE A 9 -23.40 -28.69 20.20
C ILE A 9 -22.83 -27.63 21.13
N ALA A 10 -22.38 -27.97 22.35
CA ALA A 10 -21.72 -27.02 23.26
C ALA A 10 -20.40 -26.50 22.71
N VAL A 11 -19.58 -27.35 22.09
CA VAL A 11 -18.32 -26.94 21.43
C VAL A 11 -18.63 -26.06 20.21
N PHE A 12 -19.66 -26.39 19.43
CA PHE A 12 -20.09 -25.60 18.27
C PHE A 12 -20.59 -24.21 18.68
N LEU A 13 -21.35 -24.09 19.77
CA LEU A 13 -21.82 -22.81 20.32
C LEU A 13 -20.69 -21.94 20.88
N LEU A 14 -19.61 -22.53 21.43
CA LEU A 14 -18.44 -21.80 21.93
C LEU A 14 -17.60 -21.19 20.80
N VAL A 15 -17.60 -21.79 19.62
CA VAL A 15 -16.84 -21.29 18.46
C VAL A 15 -17.48 -20.03 17.84
N PHE A 16 -18.79 -19.82 18.02
CA PHE A 16 -19.52 -18.68 17.47
C PHE A 16 -19.57 -17.44 18.38
N SER A 17 -18.99 -17.47 19.57
CA SER A 17 -18.89 -16.30 20.45
C SER A 17 -17.63 -15.48 20.20
N SER A 18 -17.13 -15.38 18.96
CA SER A 18 -16.10 -14.44 18.60
C SER A 18 -16.69 -13.02 18.56
N ASN A 19 -16.44 -12.24 19.61
CA ASN A 19 -16.70 -10.82 19.55
C ASN A 19 -15.70 -10.21 18.54
N ALA A 20 -16.20 -9.80 17.38
CA ALA A 20 -15.40 -9.01 16.47
C ALA A 20 -15.04 -7.69 17.15
N GLN A 21 -13.77 -7.34 17.19
CA GLN A 21 -13.36 -6.04 17.69
C GLN A 21 -13.92 -4.96 16.76
N LYS A 22 -14.74 -4.06 17.30
CA LYS A 22 -15.22 -2.90 16.56
C LYS A 22 -14.12 -1.85 16.54
N VAL A 23 -13.67 -1.50 15.36
CA VAL A 23 -12.73 -0.39 15.15
C VAL A 23 -13.54 0.91 15.09
N GLU A 24 -13.30 1.81 16.02
CA GLU A 24 -13.89 3.15 15.99
C GLU A 24 -12.99 4.07 15.18
N PHE A 25 -13.57 4.81 14.25
CA PHE A 25 -12.85 5.76 13.40
C PHE A 25 -13.75 6.95 13.08
N GLU A 26 -13.13 8.06 12.72
CA GLU A 26 -13.78 9.25 12.18
C GLU A 26 -13.43 9.37 10.70
N GLU A 27 -14.38 9.77 9.87
CA GLU A 27 -14.15 10.00 8.45
C GLU A 27 -14.84 11.29 7.98
N TYR A 28 -14.21 11.99 7.04
CA TYR A 28 -14.73 13.20 6.42
C TYR A 28 -14.02 13.54 5.13
N ASP A 29 -14.65 14.39 4.32
CA ASP A 29 -14.07 14.89 3.07
C ASP A 29 -13.55 16.32 3.26
N LEU A 30 -12.36 16.59 2.72
CA LEU A 30 -11.84 17.95 2.60
C LEU A 30 -12.43 18.65 1.38
N ASN A 31 -12.38 19.99 1.37
CA ASN A 31 -12.91 20.82 0.28
C ASN A 31 -12.27 20.52 -1.09
N ASN A 32 -11.07 19.92 -1.12
CA ASN A 32 -10.38 19.50 -2.34
C ASN A 32 -10.76 18.09 -2.81
N GLY A 33 -11.72 17.42 -2.14
CA GLY A 33 -12.18 16.07 -2.45
C GLY A 33 -11.33 14.94 -1.86
N MET A 34 -10.34 15.24 -1.02
CA MET A 34 -9.60 14.22 -0.29
C MET A 34 -10.45 13.63 0.82
N HIS A 35 -10.63 12.31 0.81
CA HIS A 35 -11.27 11.58 1.91
C HIS A 35 -10.25 11.29 3.00
N VAL A 36 -10.61 11.60 4.25
CA VAL A 36 -9.76 11.45 5.43
C VAL A 36 -10.39 10.46 6.39
N ILE A 37 -9.60 9.52 6.87
CA ILE A 37 -9.99 8.55 7.91
C ILE A 37 -9.01 8.67 9.07
N LEU A 38 -9.55 8.88 10.28
CA LEU A 38 -8.79 8.97 11.51
C LEU A 38 -9.19 7.85 12.45
N HIS A 39 -8.21 7.10 12.91
CA HIS A 39 -8.38 6.07 13.94
C HIS A 39 -7.40 6.30 15.06
N GLN A 40 -7.91 6.42 16.29
CA GLN A 40 -7.08 6.54 17.48
C GLN A 40 -6.97 5.20 18.19
N ASP A 41 -5.72 4.72 18.34
CA ASP A 41 -5.38 3.57 19.16
C ASP A 41 -4.20 3.93 20.08
N ASN A 42 -4.40 3.81 21.38
CA ASN A 42 -3.40 4.15 22.39
C ASN A 42 -2.60 2.92 22.86
N ALA A 43 -2.72 1.78 22.20
CA ALA A 43 -2.04 0.55 22.58
C ALA A 43 -0.50 0.62 22.42
N ALA A 44 -0.02 1.48 21.48
CA ALA A 44 1.40 1.67 21.24
C ALA A 44 1.73 3.15 20.97
N PRO A 45 2.93 3.64 21.37
CA PRO A 45 3.33 5.04 21.16
C PRO A 45 3.84 5.27 19.72
N VAL A 46 3.06 4.88 18.74
CA VAL A 46 3.34 5.05 17.31
C VAL A 46 2.21 5.76 16.59
N VAL A 47 2.51 6.34 15.46
CA VAL A 47 1.53 6.90 14.54
C VAL A 47 1.82 6.39 13.12
N THR A 48 0.78 6.08 12.39
CA THR A 48 0.87 5.75 10.97
C THR A 48 0.19 6.85 10.18
N THR A 49 0.92 7.42 9.23
CA THR A 49 0.36 8.28 8.18
C THR A 49 0.33 7.49 6.87
N SER A 50 -0.73 7.61 6.10
CA SER A 50 -0.84 6.87 4.86
C SER A 50 -1.65 7.63 3.81
N VAL A 51 -1.29 7.41 2.55
CA VAL A 51 -1.99 7.94 1.38
C VAL A 51 -2.34 6.79 0.45
N MET A 52 -3.61 6.74 0.07
CA MET A 52 -4.11 5.77 -0.89
C MET A 52 -4.59 6.48 -2.16
N TYR A 53 -3.97 6.13 -3.29
CA TYR A 53 -4.46 6.52 -4.60
C TYR A 53 -5.38 5.41 -5.13
N HIS A 54 -6.59 5.77 -5.54
CA HIS A 54 -7.52 4.84 -6.20
C HIS A 54 -7.13 4.64 -7.67
N VAL A 55 -5.88 4.31 -7.89
CA VAL A 55 -5.26 4.00 -9.18
C VAL A 55 -4.36 2.80 -9.01
N GLY A 56 -4.56 1.78 -9.83
CA GLY A 56 -3.78 0.55 -9.82
C GLY A 56 -3.64 -0.05 -11.22
N ALA A 57 -3.21 -1.31 -11.30
CA ALA A 57 -2.97 -1.96 -12.59
C ALA A 57 -4.21 -2.03 -13.49
N LYS A 58 -5.43 -2.03 -12.94
CA LYS A 58 -6.67 -2.03 -13.72
C LYS A 58 -6.88 -0.75 -14.53
N ASP A 59 -6.26 0.35 -14.12
CA ASP A 59 -6.43 1.66 -14.74
C ASP A 59 -5.39 1.90 -15.86
N GLU A 60 -4.50 0.94 -16.10
CA GLU A 60 -3.45 1.00 -17.09
C GLU A 60 -3.96 0.73 -18.51
N GLN A 61 -3.29 1.32 -19.47
CA GLN A 61 -3.53 0.99 -20.88
C GLN A 61 -2.94 -0.39 -21.20
N PRO A 62 -3.60 -1.21 -22.04
CA PRO A 62 -3.15 -2.58 -22.33
C PRO A 62 -1.75 -2.70 -22.92
N ASP A 63 -1.25 -1.63 -23.55
CA ASP A 63 0.09 -1.56 -24.15
C ASP A 63 1.14 -0.92 -23.22
N ARG A 64 0.75 -0.51 -22.00
CA ARG A 64 1.60 0.19 -21.02
C ARG A 64 1.38 -0.34 -19.61
N THR A 65 1.49 -1.65 -19.45
CA THR A 65 1.34 -2.30 -18.15
C THR A 65 2.55 -2.07 -17.24
N GLY A 66 2.31 -2.01 -15.93
CA GLY A 66 3.33 -1.74 -14.91
C GLY A 66 3.53 -0.25 -14.61
N MET A 67 2.75 0.65 -15.22
CA MET A 67 2.88 2.09 -15.01
C MET A 67 2.49 2.52 -13.59
N ALA A 68 1.45 1.94 -13.00
CA ALA A 68 1.04 2.26 -11.63
C ALA A 68 2.16 1.93 -10.63
N HIS A 69 2.76 0.74 -10.76
CA HIS A 69 3.90 0.34 -9.94
C HIS A 69 5.15 1.19 -10.22
N PHE A 70 5.37 1.56 -11.46
CA PHE A 70 6.47 2.47 -11.81
C PHE A 70 6.31 3.85 -11.18
N PHE A 71 5.09 4.42 -11.17
CA PHE A 71 4.79 5.66 -10.48
C PHE A 71 4.93 5.52 -8.96
N GLU A 72 4.63 4.35 -8.38
CA GLU A 72 4.93 4.09 -6.97
C GLU A 72 6.40 4.38 -6.66
N HIS A 73 7.33 3.88 -7.47
CA HIS A 73 8.76 4.14 -7.31
C HIS A 73 9.13 5.60 -7.53
N LEU A 74 8.58 6.23 -8.57
CA LEU A 74 8.91 7.61 -8.94
C LEU A 74 8.55 8.61 -7.84
N LEU A 75 7.50 8.36 -7.06
CA LEU A 75 7.10 9.24 -5.96
C LEU A 75 7.99 9.15 -4.71
N PHE A 76 9.06 8.33 -4.76
CA PHE A 76 10.17 8.34 -3.79
C PHE A 76 11.43 9.06 -4.29
N GLU A 77 11.47 9.46 -5.57
CA GLU A 77 12.67 10.06 -6.17
C GLU A 77 13.02 11.44 -5.61
N GLY A 78 12.05 12.13 -5.01
CA GLY A 78 12.25 13.38 -4.33
C GLY A 78 11.12 14.38 -4.56
N THR A 79 11.19 15.46 -3.80
CA THR A 79 10.25 16.56 -3.86
C THR A 79 10.99 17.90 -3.89
N LYS A 80 10.24 18.99 -3.87
CA LYS A 80 10.83 20.34 -3.78
C LYS A 80 11.75 20.48 -2.56
N ASN A 81 11.40 19.86 -1.44
CA ASN A 81 12.09 20.02 -0.16
C ASN A 81 12.84 18.76 0.31
N ILE A 82 12.61 17.62 -0.32
CA ILE A 82 13.31 16.35 -0.04
C ILE A 82 14.09 15.95 -1.28
N LYS A 83 15.41 15.94 -1.19
CA LYS A 83 16.25 15.59 -2.35
C LYS A 83 16.16 14.09 -2.67
N LYS A 84 16.52 13.76 -3.91
CA LYS A 84 16.67 12.37 -4.37
C LYS A 84 17.52 11.57 -3.39
N GLY A 85 17.01 10.40 -2.96
CA GLY A 85 17.69 9.49 -2.04
C GLY A 85 17.63 9.89 -0.55
N GLU A 86 17.06 11.04 -0.21
CA GLU A 86 16.94 11.49 1.18
C GLU A 86 15.68 11.00 1.88
N TRP A 87 14.66 10.55 1.15
CA TRP A 87 13.37 10.11 1.71
C TRP A 87 13.55 9.05 2.80
N PHE A 88 14.15 7.93 2.45
CA PHE A 88 14.36 6.80 3.37
C PHE A 88 15.25 7.18 4.56
N LYS A 89 16.27 8.01 4.34
CA LYS A 89 17.14 8.51 5.39
C LYS A 89 16.38 9.42 6.34
N LEU A 90 15.53 10.31 5.82
CA LEU A 90 14.70 11.21 6.63
C LEU A 90 13.77 10.41 7.55
N VAL A 91 13.08 9.42 7.00
CA VAL A 91 12.17 8.56 7.76
C VAL A 91 12.93 7.78 8.83
N SER A 92 14.00 7.08 8.45
CA SER A 92 14.76 6.22 9.36
C SER A 92 15.49 6.99 10.47
N SER A 93 16.07 8.17 10.16
CA SER A 93 16.75 9.01 11.16
C SER A 93 15.80 9.61 12.21
N ASN A 94 14.49 9.62 11.92
CA ASN A 94 13.45 10.03 12.87
C ASN A 94 12.76 8.83 13.56
N GLY A 95 13.36 7.63 13.50
CA GLY A 95 12.83 6.41 14.12
C GLY A 95 11.66 5.79 13.37
N GLY A 96 11.39 6.24 12.16
CA GLY A 96 10.30 5.75 11.33
C GLY A 96 10.68 4.60 10.41
N LYS A 97 9.63 4.01 9.84
CA LYS A 97 9.68 3.05 8.73
C LYS A 97 8.64 3.44 7.70
N ASN A 98 8.93 3.20 6.44
CA ASN A 98 7.98 3.43 5.36
C ASN A 98 7.94 2.26 4.40
N ASN A 99 6.86 2.15 3.67
CA ASN A 99 6.72 1.23 2.55
C ASN A 99 5.62 1.73 1.60
N ALA A 100 5.53 1.08 0.45
CA ALA A 100 4.46 1.26 -0.50
C ALA A 100 4.08 -0.07 -1.15
N ASN A 101 2.93 -0.12 -1.79
CA ASN A 101 2.54 -1.23 -2.65
C ASN A 101 1.49 -0.80 -3.68
N THR A 102 1.56 -1.43 -4.83
CA THR A 102 0.58 -1.29 -5.91
C THR A 102 -0.17 -2.62 -6.09
N THR A 103 -1.49 -2.53 -6.24
CA THR A 103 -2.38 -3.64 -6.55
C THR A 103 -3.15 -3.36 -7.83
N ASP A 104 -4.12 -4.21 -8.15
CA ASP A 104 -5.01 -3.94 -9.30
C ASP A 104 -5.84 -2.66 -9.11
N ASP A 105 -6.21 -2.32 -7.88
CA ASP A 105 -7.17 -1.26 -7.57
C ASP A 105 -6.57 0.01 -6.98
N ARG A 106 -5.38 -0.06 -6.41
CA ARG A 106 -4.81 1.05 -5.64
C ARG A 106 -3.29 1.06 -5.64
N THR A 107 -2.72 2.25 -5.41
CA THR A 107 -1.35 2.47 -4.97
C THR A 107 -1.38 3.08 -3.57
N TYR A 108 -0.64 2.50 -2.64
CA TYR A 108 -0.70 2.82 -1.22
C TYR A 108 0.68 3.09 -0.67
N TYR A 109 0.84 4.22 0.03
CA TYR A 109 2.06 4.63 0.72
C TYR A 109 1.76 4.75 2.20
N TYR A 110 2.72 4.43 3.05
CA TYR A 110 2.59 4.65 4.48
C TYR A 110 3.94 4.83 5.17
N GLU A 111 3.93 5.63 6.21
CA GLU A 111 5.00 5.78 7.18
C GLU A 111 4.49 5.45 8.58
N VAL A 112 5.33 4.77 9.35
CA VAL A 112 5.11 4.54 10.78
C VAL A 112 6.20 5.26 11.55
N PHE A 113 5.82 6.16 12.43
CA PHE A 113 6.72 6.95 13.27
C PHE A 113 6.40 6.77 14.76
N PRO A 114 7.32 7.13 15.67
CA PRO A 114 6.97 7.42 17.04
C PRO A 114 5.86 8.50 17.09
N SER A 115 4.92 8.39 18.03
CA SER A 115 3.70 9.25 18.07
C SER A 115 3.99 10.75 18.10
N ASN A 116 5.14 11.16 18.67
CA ASN A 116 5.58 12.55 18.69
C ASN A 116 6.08 13.09 17.35
N LYS A 117 6.02 12.28 16.28
CA LYS A 117 6.43 12.66 14.92
C LYS A 117 5.26 12.70 13.92
N LEU A 118 4.03 12.82 14.41
CA LEU A 118 2.84 12.94 13.55
C LEU A 118 2.98 14.06 12.52
N GLU A 119 3.43 15.24 12.93
CA GLU A 119 3.62 16.38 12.03
C GLU A 119 4.61 16.07 10.91
N LEU A 120 5.70 15.34 11.22
CA LEU A 120 6.66 14.91 10.21
C LEU A 120 6.01 13.93 9.23
N GLY A 121 5.24 12.96 9.72
CA GLY A 121 4.52 12.01 8.88
C GLY A 121 3.56 12.71 7.92
N LEU A 122 2.77 13.65 8.41
CA LEU A 122 1.87 14.45 7.58
C LEU A 122 2.63 15.32 6.57
N TRP A 123 3.76 15.89 6.99
CA TRP A 123 4.57 16.73 6.12
C TRP A 123 5.19 15.94 4.96
N VAL A 124 5.77 14.76 5.20
CA VAL A 124 6.37 13.97 4.13
C VAL A 124 5.33 13.51 3.11
N GLU A 125 4.12 13.14 3.55
CA GLU A 125 3.04 12.80 2.63
C GLU A 125 2.50 14.03 1.88
N SER A 126 2.45 15.20 2.52
CA SER A 126 2.09 16.43 1.81
C SER A 126 3.11 16.80 0.72
N GLU A 127 4.40 16.56 0.95
CA GLU A 127 5.45 16.74 -0.05
C GLU A 127 5.26 15.78 -1.23
N ARG A 128 4.93 14.51 -0.99
CA ARG A 128 4.61 13.52 -2.02
C ARG A 128 3.42 13.95 -2.88
N LEU A 129 2.37 14.47 -2.23
CA LEU A 129 1.14 14.87 -2.90
C LEU A 129 1.26 16.16 -3.72
N LEU A 130 2.00 17.15 -3.20
CA LEU A 130 1.98 18.50 -3.73
C LEU A 130 3.22 18.87 -4.56
N HIS A 131 4.35 18.26 -4.27
CA HIS A 131 5.64 18.75 -4.75
C HIS A 131 6.58 17.68 -5.33
N PRO A 132 6.07 16.56 -5.92
CA PRO A 132 6.97 15.55 -6.48
C PRO A 132 7.79 16.13 -7.62
N ILE A 133 9.08 15.78 -7.65
CA ILE A 133 9.98 16.16 -8.75
C ILE A 133 10.41 14.92 -9.50
N ILE A 134 9.85 14.72 -10.68
CA ILE A 134 10.18 13.60 -11.57
C ILE A 134 11.10 14.13 -12.68
N LYS A 135 12.38 13.77 -12.61
CA LYS A 135 13.37 14.10 -13.65
C LYS A 135 13.68 12.87 -14.48
N GLN A 136 14.18 13.09 -15.72
CA GLN A 136 14.54 12.00 -16.62
C GLN A 136 15.53 11.01 -16.00
N GLU A 137 16.51 11.50 -15.26
CA GLU A 137 17.47 10.66 -14.53
C GLU A 137 16.78 9.70 -13.52
N GLY A 138 15.74 10.17 -12.81
CA GLY A 138 14.93 9.34 -11.91
C GLY A 138 14.13 8.31 -12.68
N VAL A 139 13.52 8.72 -13.80
CA VAL A 139 12.78 7.82 -14.69
C VAL A 139 13.69 6.69 -15.21
N ASP A 140 14.87 7.02 -15.69
CA ASP A 140 15.82 6.03 -16.23
C ASP A 140 16.30 5.08 -15.12
N THR A 141 16.62 5.62 -13.94
CA THR A 141 17.05 4.82 -12.78
C THR A 141 15.95 3.86 -12.34
N GLN A 142 14.73 4.37 -12.11
CA GLN A 142 13.63 3.54 -11.61
C GLN A 142 13.13 2.53 -12.64
N ASN A 143 13.27 2.81 -13.93
CA ASN A 143 12.96 1.84 -14.98
C ASN A 143 13.84 0.58 -14.85
N GLU A 144 15.15 0.76 -14.60
CA GLU A 144 16.05 -0.38 -14.39
C GLU A 144 15.77 -1.10 -13.06
N VAL A 145 15.44 -0.37 -11.99
CA VAL A 145 15.07 -0.95 -10.68
C VAL A 145 13.82 -1.83 -10.81
N VAL A 146 12.76 -1.33 -11.42
CA VAL A 146 11.49 -2.07 -11.58
C VAL A 146 11.67 -3.30 -12.48
N LYS A 147 12.47 -3.21 -13.54
CA LYS A 147 12.82 -4.36 -14.38
C LYS A 147 13.57 -5.43 -13.59
N GLU A 148 14.55 -5.03 -12.79
CA GLU A 148 15.30 -5.98 -11.97
C GLU A 148 14.42 -6.60 -10.88
N GLU A 149 13.54 -5.82 -10.27
CA GLU A 149 12.56 -6.32 -9.30
C GLU A 149 11.64 -7.37 -9.94
N LYS A 150 11.11 -7.12 -11.13
CA LYS A 150 10.31 -8.10 -11.88
C LYS A 150 11.11 -9.37 -12.15
N ARG A 151 12.38 -9.24 -12.57
CA ARG A 151 13.26 -10.39 -12.79
C ARG A 151 13.42 -11.22 -11.52
N LEU A 152 13.70 -10.59 -10.39
CA LEU A 152 13.95 -11.27 -9.12
C LEU A 152 12.69 -11.88 -8.51
N ARG A 153 11.56 -11.17 -8.57
CA ARG A 153 10.31 -11.59 -7.90
C ARG A 153 9.42 -12.47 -8.76
N VAL A 154 9.52 -12.36 -10.07
CA VAL A 154 8.63 -13.06 -11.02
C VAL A 154 9.41 -14.00 -11.92
N ASP A 155 10.34 -13.49 -12.75
CA ASP A 155 10.92 -14.27 -13.82
C ASP A 155 11.86 -15.37 -13.30
N ASN A 156 12.61 -15.12 -12.23
CA ASN A 156 13.55 -16.07 -11.62
C ASN A 156 12.92 -16.96 -10.53
N GLN A 157 11.62 -16.78 -10.22
CA GLN A 157 10.96 -17.59 -9.20
C GLN A 157 10.24 -18.81 -9.81
N PRO A 158 10.32 -19.98 -9.17
CA PRO A 158 9.46 -21.09 -9.52
C PRO A 158 7.99 -20.67 -9.45
N TYR A 159 7.24 -20.88 -10.52
CA TYR A 159 5.83 -20.48 -10.64
C TYR A 159 5.58 -18.95 -10.51
N GLY A 160 6.59 -18.10 -10.64
CA GLY A 160 6.46 -16.66 -10.46
C GLY A 160 5.41 -16.00 -11.38
N ARG A 161 5.22 -16.55 -12.60
CA ARG A 161 4.18 -16.09 -13.54
C ARG A 161 2.81 -16.75 -13.36
N PHE A 162 2.62 -17.57 -12.35
CA PHE A 162 1.38 -18.33 -12.17
C PHE A 162 0.15 -17.40 -12.06
N LEU A 163 0.23 -16.36 -11.23
CA LEU A 163 -0.87 -15.42 -11.05
C LEU A 163 -1.17 -14.62 -12.32
N GLU A 164 -0.15 -14.26 -13.10
CA GLU A 164 -0.31 -13.62 -14.40
C GLU A 164 -1.12 -14.49 -15.35
N TYR A 165 -0.75 -15.77 -15.51
CA TYR A 165 -1.49 -16.72 -16.34
C TYR A 165 -2.92 -16.96 -15.83
N VAL A 166 -3.12 -17.04 -14.52
CA VAL A 166 -4.45 -17.16 -13.93
C VAL A 166 -5.31 -15.95 -14.31
N LYS A 167 -4.82 -14.73 -14.09
CA LYS A 167 -5.55 -13.51 -14.44
C LYS A 167 -5.89 -13.44 -15.93
N GLN A 168 -4.93 -13.69 -16.81
CA GLN A 168 -5.13 -13.68 -18.28
C GLN A 168 -6.19 -14.70 -18.75
N ASN A 169 -6.32 -15.82 -18.05
CA ASN A 169 -7.30 -16.84 -18.40
C ASN A 169 -8.68 -16.62 -17.76
N MET A 170 -8.73 -16.10 -16.54
CA MET A 170 -9.98 -15.81 -15.83
C MET A 170 -10.68 -14.56 -16.37
N PHE A 171 -9.94 -13.50 -16.61
CA PHE A 171 -10.47 -12.20 -17.02
C PHE A 171 -10.32 -11.99 -18.51
N LYS A 172 -11.41 -12.12 -19.29
CA LYS A 172 -11.38 -11.93 -20.74
C LYS A 172 -11.57 -10.47 -21.15
N LYS A 173 -12.41 -9.73 -20.41
CA LYS A 173 -12.77 -8.32 -20.69
C LYS A 173 -12.44 -7.38 -19.53
N HIS A 174 -12.37 -7.90 -18.30
CA HIS A 174 -12.10 -7.09 -17.13
C HIS A 174 -10.64 -6.61 -17.12
N PRO A 175 -10.37 -5.37 -16.68
CA PRO A 175 -9.01 -4.81 -16.65
C PRO A 175 -8.02 -5.61 -15.78
N TYR A 176 -8.47 -6.44 -14.85
CA TYR A 176 -7.59 -7.34 -14.09
C TYR A 176 -6.86 -8.39 -14.93
N LYS A 177 -7.10 -8.42 -16.21
CA LYS A 177 -6.35 -9.23 -17.15
C LYS A 177 -4.87 -8.78 -17.29
N GLY A 178 -4.60 -7.50 -17.10
CA GLY A 178 -3.32 -6.85 -17.35
C GLY A 178 -2.24 -7.11 -16.35
#